data_21846f157cf1503f28c18e3167cd6d12
#
_entry.id   21846f157cf1503f28c18e3167cd6d12
#
_cell.length_a   1.000
_cell.length_b   1.000
_cell.length_c   1.000
_cell.angle_alpha   90.00
_cell.angle_beta   90.00
_cell.angle_gamma   90.00
#
_symmetry.space_group_name_H-M   'P 1'
#
loop_
_entity.id
_entity.type
_entity.pdbx_description
1 polymer ?
#
loop_
_entity_poly.entity_id
_entity_poly.type
_entity_poly.pdbx_seq_one_letter_code
_entity_poly.pdbx_strand_id
1 'polypeptide(L)'
;MMRRFCVLLLLLGLASLHAFAQTDTLSEKHAVRDTVAARPADIGSGITSFMKGNGAPLDTLDVGDSRIQVVLKDDNTWYFIKNVSALEDEDLYREYWDDVLVNPYTKEPFDSIHYRTTIALVDSVSRFVCPHQGKVFSKFGIRRGRAHTGCDVPYPTGTPVFCAFDGRVRVSDWHKGYGNLVIIRHENGLETFYGHLSRRDVTPGQWVHAGDLIGLGGSTGRSTGPHLHFETRYRGHAFDPEWIVDFESGTLRRNVFVLKRSYLSVYSKHVPQSIDEEEEIYMSEEHIRAEEERIAKERAAMKYHTIRSGDTLSGIAHKYGTTVSRICSLNSGLKPTTILSIGRKIRVK
;
A
#
# COMPACT_ATOMS: atom_id res chain seq x y z
N MET A 1 22.31 -7.35 7.39
CA MET A 1 23.14 -6.15 7.15
C MET A 1 24.37 -6.41 6.29
N MET A 2 25.20 -7.43 6.55
CA MET A 2 26.44 -7.69 5.78
C MET A 2 26.25 -8.10 4.29
N ARG A 3 25.13 -8.70 3.90
CA ARG A 3 24.92 -9.17 2.50
C ARG A 3 24.61 -8.04 1.48
N ARG A 4 24.02 -6.92 1.93
CA ARG A 4 23.69 -5.79 1.01
C ARG A 4 24.90 -4.90 0.69
N PHE A 5 25.89 -4.83 1.58
CA PHE A 5 27.11 -4.07 1.32
C PHE A 5 28.08 -4.76 0.33
N CYS A 6 28.07 -6.10 0.27
CA CYS A 6 28.93 -6.84 -0.68
C CYS A 6 28.51 -6.68 -2.14
N VAL A 7 27.22 -6.47 -2.43
CA VAL A 7 26.73 -6.31 -3.81
C VAL A 7 27.15 -4.97 -4.41
N LEU A 8 27.20 -3.92 -3.60
CA LEU A 8 27.60 -2.59 -4.06
C LEU A 8 29.12 -2.53 -4.41
N LEU A 9 29.96 -3.28 -3.67
CA LEU A 9 31.40 -3.37 -3.92
C LEU A 9 31.75 -4.24 -5.14
N LEU A 10 30.92 -5.24 -5.47
CA LEU A 10 31.11 -6.09 -6.67
C LEU A 10 30.78 -5.34 -7.98
N LEU A 11 29.83 -4.40 -7.95
CA LEU A 11 29.49 -3.58 -9.11
C LEU A 11 30.57 -2.55 -9.47
N LEU A 12 31.36 -2.10 -8.51
CA LEU A 12 32.50 -1.19 -8.76
C LEU A 12 33.73 -1.92 -9.34
N GLY A 13 33.84 -3.24 -9.19
CA GLY A 13 34.95 -4.05 -9.72
C GLY A 13 34.77 -4.49 -11.18
N LEU A 14 33.58 -4.42 -11.74
CA LEU A 14 33.28 -4.88 -13.11
C LEU A 14 33.52 -3.82 -14.21
N ALA A 15 33.82 -2.60 -13.86
CA ALA A 15 34.06 -1.51 -14.82
C ALA A 15 35.41 -1.58 -15.53
N SER A 16 36.27 -2.57 -15.28
CA SER A 16 37.64 -2.66 -15.82
C SER A 16 37.90 -3.87 -16.73
N LEU A 17 36.90 -4.65 -17.15
CA LEU A 17 37.11 -5.72 -18.13
C LEU A 17 36.72 -5.25 -19.54
N HIS A 18 37.74 -5.01 -20.37
CA HIS A 18 37.61 -4.78 -21.80
C HIS A 18 37.00 -6.00 -22.49
N ALA A 19 35.82 -5.85 -23.09
CA ALA A 19 35.21 -6.86 -23.91
C ALA A 19 35.72 -6.79 -25.35
N PHE A 20 36.38 -7.83 -25.81
CA PHE A 20 36.54 -8.15 -27.22
C PHE A 20 35.20 -8.80 -27.68
N ALA A 21 34.47 -8.12 -28.53
CA ALA A 21 33.28 -8.67 -29.15
C ALA A 21 33.60 -9.24 -30.53
N GLN A 22 33.41 -10.53 -30.72
CA GLN A 22 33.26 -11.13 -32.05
C GLN A 22 31.77 -11.00 -32.45
N THR A 23 31.62 -10.49 -33.68
CA THR A 23 30.34 -10.37 -34.36
C THR A 23 29.89 -11.75 -34.91
N ASP A 24 28.73 -12.21 -34.44
CA ASP A 24 27.94 -13.19 -35.18
C ASP A 24 26.48 -12.70 -35.30
N THR A 25 26.10 -12.57 -36.56
CA THR A 25 24.77 -12.16 -37.00
C THR A 25 23.78 -13.31 -36.86
N LEU A 26 22.78 -13.16 -35.99
CA LEU A 26 21.53 -13.91 -36.11
C LEU A 26 20.35 -12.98 -35.79
N SER A 27 19.60 -12.74 -36.86
CA SER A 27 18.31 -12.06 -36.87
C SER A 27 17.27 -12.90 -36.17
N GLU A 28 16.80 -12.47 -34.99
CA GLU A 28 15.49 -12.90 -34.50
C GLU A 28 14.71 -11.68 -34.02
N LYS A 29 13.59 -11.46 -34.69
CA LYS A 29 12.59 -10.45 -34.34
C LYS A 29 11.92 -10.85 -33.04
N HIS A 30 12.34 -10.25 -31.92
CA HIS A 30 11.53 -10.25 -30.71
C HIS A 30 10.61 -9.05 -30.75
N ALA A 31 9.32 -9.33 -30.66
CA ALA A 31 8.28 -8.32 -30.52
C ALA A 31 8.54 -7.54 -29.22
N VAL A 32 8.85 -6.27 -29.35
CA VAL A 32 8.89 -5.32 -28.25
C VAL A 32 7.47 -5.21 -27.72
N ARG A 33 7.19 -5.83 -26.58
CA ARG A 33 5.99 -5.55 -25.80
C ARG A 33 6.21 -4.20 -25.11
N ASP A 34 5.21 -3.35 -25.20
CA ASP A 34 5.19 -2.00 -24.68
C ASP A 34 5.69 -1.93 -23.23
N THR A 35 6.98 -1.68 -23.05
CA THR A 35 7.54 -1.19 -21.81
C THR A 35 7.19 0.29 -21.76
N VAL A 36 6.29 0.69 -20.87
CA VAL A 36 6.00 2.11 -20.62
C VAL A 36 7.26 2.74 -20.08
N ALA A 37 8.01 3.38 -20.95
CA ALA A 37 9.19 4.16 -20.59
C ALA A 37 8.75 5.31 -19.68
N ALA A 38 9.21 5.29 -18.41
CA ALA A 38 9.03 6.40 -17.51
C ALA A 38 9.61 7.66 -18.13
N ARG A 39 8.81 8.71 -18.28
CA ARG A 39 9.30 10.03 -18.73
C ARG A 39 10.34 10.52 -17.72
N PRO A 40 11.52 10.99 -18.18
CA PRO A 40 12.53 11.55 -17.32
C PRO A 40 12.07 12.94 -16.85
N ALA A 41 11.43 13.02 -15.69
CA ALA A 41 11.17 14.27 -15.01
C ALA A 41 11.40 14.08 -13.51
N ASP A 42 12.42 14.72 -13.02
CA ASP A 42 12.72 15.04 -11.62
C ASP A 42 12.63 13.92 -10.59
N ILE A 43 13.65 13.08 -10.56
CA ILE A 43 13.96 12.21 -9.41
C ILE A 43 14.67 13.07 -8.36
N GLY A 44 14.15 13.04 -7.13
CA GLY A 44 14.60 13.87 -6.00
C GLY A 44 16.12 13.91 -5.78
N SER A 45 16.58 15.01 -5.28
CA SER A 45 17.93 15.58 -5.33
C SER A 45 19.12 14.79 -4.73
N GLY A 46 18.96 13.52 -4.37
CA GLY A 46 20.05 12.74 -3.73
C GLY A 46 20.76 11.72 -4.61
N ILE A 47 20.11 11.19 -5.66
CA ILE A 47 20.68 10.17 -6.56
C ILE A 47 20.87 10.71 -7.99
N THR A 48 20.38 11.90 -8.26
CA THR A 48 20.24 12.51 -9.58
C THR A 48 21.55 12.92 -10.29
N SER A 49 22.70 12.91 -9.64
CA SER A 49 23.96 13.28 -10.31
C SER A 49 24.44 12.23 -11.32
N PHE A 50 24.05 10.98 -11.18
CA PHE A 50 24.38 9.89 -12.12
C PHE A 50 23.36 9.69 -13.24
N MET A 51 22.17 10.32 -13.14
CA MET A 51 21.03 10.07 -14.05
C MET A 51 20.83 11.17 -15.10
N LYS A 52 21.68 12.19 -15.18
CA LYS A 52 21.55 13.30 -16.16
C LYS A 52 22.12 13.02 -17.56
N GLY A 53 22.18 11.75 -17.97
CA GLY A 53 22.51 11.44 -19.37
C GLY A 53 21.28 11.65 -20.26
N ASN A 54 21.46 12.29 -21.40
CA ASN A 54 20.44 12.45 -22.44
C ASN A 54 20.40 11.26 -23.40
N GLY A 55 21.09 10.17 -23.06
CA GLY A 55 21.21 8.98 -23.90
C GLY A 55 19.89 8.23 -24.06
N ALA A 56 19.73 7.59 -25.21
CA ALA A 56 18.61 6.68 -25.46
C ALA A 56 18.82 5.32 -24.75
N PRO A 57 17.77 4.64 -24.30
CA PRO A 57 17.87 3.30 -23.76
C PRO A 57 18.48 2.33 -24.80
N LEU A 58 19.52 1.58 -24.41
CA LEU A 58 20.15 0.56 -25.22
C LEU A 58 19.68 -0.85 -24.85
N ASP A 59 19.64 -1.13 -23.54
CA ASP A 59 19.37 -2.47 -23.04
C ASP A 59 18.79 -2.43 -21.62
N THR A 60 18.12 -3.53 -21.22
CA THR A 60 17.59 -3.68 -19.88
C THR A 60 18.11 -4.98 -19.26
N LEU A 61 18.77 -4.88 -18.11
CA LEU A 61 19.48 -5.98 -17.46
C LEU A 61 18.83 -6.31 -16.11
N ASP A 62 18.72 -7.60 -15.81
CA ASP A 62 18.37 -8.10 -14.49
C ASP A 62 19.55 -7.97 -13.53
N VAL A 63 19.31 -7.52 -12.29
CA VAL A 63 20.36 -7.22 -11.31
C VAL A 63 20.33 -8.14 -10.08
N GLY A 64 19.72 -9.30 -10.21
CA GLY A 64 19.62 -10.28 -9.12
C GLY A 64 18.47 -10.05 -8.15
N ASP A 65 17.79 -8.93 -8.19
CA ASP A 65 16.47 -8.71 -7.60
C ASP A 65 15.44 -8.74 -8.73
N SER A 66 14.52 -9.71 -8.70
CA SER A 66 13.52 -9.87 -9.76
C SER A 66 12.60 -8.66 -9.94
N ARG A 67 12.49 -7.81 -8.91
CA ARG A 67 11.61 -6.63 -8.90
C ARG A 67 12.26 -5.38 -9.53
N ILE A 68 13.58 -5.41 -9.75
CA ILE A 68 14.34 -4.26 -10.22
C ILE A 68 15.18 -4.66 -11.42
N GLN A 69 15.19 -3.79 -12.42
CA GLN A 69 16.02 -3.92 -13.61
C GLN A 69 16.85 -2.65 -13.80
N VAL A 70 17.96 -2.76 -14.51
CA VAL A 70 18.82 -1.62 -14.90
C VAL A 70 18.64 -1.37 -16.38
N VAL A 71 18.32 -0.15 -16.75
CA VAL A 71 18.32 0.33 -18.12
C VAL A 71 19.67 0.99 -18.39
N LEU A 72 20.41 0.44 -19.36
CA LEU A 72 21.63 1.04 -19.91
C LEU A 72 21.28 2.02 -21.02
N LYS A 73 22.03 3.12 -21.12
CA LYS A 73 21.89 4.14 -22.16
C LYS A 73 23.12 4.17 -23.07
N ASP A 74 22.95 4.71 -24.25
CA ASP A 74 24.01 4.88 -25.26
C ASP A 74 25.12 5.87 -24.88
N ASP A 75 24.88 6.71 -23.87
CA ASP A 75 25.85 7.63 -23.26
C ASP A 75 26.62 7.03 -22.07
N ASN A 76 26.58 5.70 -21.89
CA ASN A 76 27.14 4.95 -20.76
C ASN A 76 26.55 5.31 -19.38
N THR A 77 25.43 5.98 -19.34
CA THR A 77 24.66 6.16 -18.09
C THR A 77 23.66 5.04 -17.93
N TRP A 78 23.14 4.89 -16.73
CA TRP A 78 22.15 3.86 -16.40
C TRP A 78 21.20 4.35 -15.31
N TYR A 79 20.04 3.71 -15.22
CA TYR A 79 19.09 3.95 -14.15
C TYR A 79 18.29 2.67 -13.81
N PHE A 80 17.77 2.63 -12.60
CA PHE A 80 16.90 1.53 -12.17
C PHE A 80 15.47 1.77 -12.63
N ILE A 81 14.80 0.69 -13.03
CA ILE A 81 13.37 0.61 -13.25
C ILE A 81 12.78 -0.55 -12.45
N LYS A 82 11.49 -0.50 -12.20
CA LYS A 82 10.76 -1.61 -11.62
C LYS A 82 10.39 -2.63 -12.69
N ASN A 83 10.58 -3.89 -12.38
CA ASN A 83 10.12 -4.99 -13.22
C ASN A 83 8.65 -5.27 -12.94
N VAL A 84 7.77 -4.62 -13.68
CA VAL A 84 6.32 -4.74 -13.52
C VAL A 84 5.83 -6.18 -13.65
N SER A 85 6.41 -6.97 -14.56
CA SER A 85 6.01 -8.37 -14.75
C SER A 85 6.29 -9.24 -13.52
N ALA A 86 7.41 -9.00 -12.83
CA ALA A 86 7.71 -9.70 -11.57
C ALA A 86 6.78 -9.26 -10.43
N LEU A 87 6.40 -7.98 -10.39
CA LEU A 87 5.46 -7.45 -9.40
C LEU A 87 4.04 -8.01 -9.59
N GLU A 88 3.61 -8.29 -10.82
CA GLU A 88 2.29 -8.88 -11.10
C GLU A 88 2.10 -10.26 -10.45
N ASP A 89 3.19 -11.01 -10.30
CA ASP A 89 3.18 -12.35 -9.70
C ASP A 89 3.27 -12.32 -8.16
N GLU A 90 3.47 -11.16 -7.54
CA GLU A 90 3.50 -11.06 -6.08
C GLU A 90 2.12 -11.30 -5.46
N ASP A 91 2.09 -12.00 -4.33
CA ASP A 91 0.86 -12.29 -3.57
C ASP A 91 0.09 -11.00 -3.22
N LEU A 92 0.79 -9.88 -3.06
CA LEU A 92 0.20 -8.58 -2.80
C LEU A 92 -0.84 -8.17 -3.86
N TYR A 93 -0.60 -8.50 -5.13
CA TYR A 93 -1.50 -8.17 -6.24
C TYR A 93 -2.43 -9.30 -6.63
N ARG A 94 -2.36 -10.44 -5.93
CA ARG A 94 -3.21 -11.63 -6.14
C ARG A 94 -4.16 -11.87 -4.96
N GLU A 95 -3.64 -11.80 -3.73
CA GLU A 95 -4.47 -11.97 -2.54
C GLU A 95 -5.44 -10.80 -2.36
N TYR A 96 -6.71 -11.11 -2.10
CA TYR A 96 -7.74 -10.10 -1.92
C TYR A 96 -7.81 -9.08 -3.07
N TRP A 97 -7.43 -9.50 -4.30
CA TRP A 97 -7.63 -8.66 -5.47
C TRP A 97 -9.09 -8.75 -5.92
N ASP A 98 -9.77 -7.62 -5.92
CA ASP A 98 -11.15 -7.48 -6.40
C ASP A 98 -11.29 -6.08 -6.99
N ASP A 99 -11.69 -6.00 -8.25
CA ASP A 99 -11.77 -4.77 -9.02
C ASP A 99 -13.11 -4.02 -8.88
N VAL A 100 -14.04 -4.59 -8.09
CA VAL A 100 -15.37 -4.03 -7.82
C VAL A 100 -15.55 -3.65 -6.36
N LEU A 101 -15.14 -4.52 -5.44
CA LEU A 101 -15.32 -4.28 -4.01
C LEU A 101 -14.41 -3.17 -3.49
N VAL A 102 -15.00 -2.15 -2.86
CA VAL A 102 -14.24 -1.09 -2.20
C VAL A 102 -13.34 -1.64 -1.08
N ASN A 103 -13.82 -2.62 -0.33
CA ASN A 103 -13.03 -3.33 0.67
C ASN A 103 -13.08 -4.85 0.44
N PRO A 104 -12.06 -5.45 -0.18
CA PRO A 104 -12.00 -6.89 -0.40
C PRO A 104 -11.57 -7.69 0.84
N TYR A 105 -11.06 -7.04 1.89
CA TYR A 105 -10.53 -7.66 3.10
C TYR A 105 -11.59 -7.98 4.16
N THR A 106 -12.88 -7.98 3.82
CA THR A 106 -13.98 -8.17 4.78
C THR A 106 -13.94 -9.49 5.53
N LYS A 107 -13.26 -10.50 4.98
CA LYS A 107 -13.08 -11.82 5.59
C LYS A 107 -11.81 -11.94 6.43
N GLU A 108 -10.91 -10.99 6.34
CA GLU A 108 -9.67 -10.98 7.09
C GLU A 108 -9.95 -10.50 8.53
N PRO A 109 -9.57 -11.27 9.57
CA PRO A 109 -9.74 -10.82 10.93
C PRO A 109 -8.85 -9.61 11.21
N PHE A 110 -9.37 -8.58 11.86
CA PHE A 110 -8.57 -7.40 12.27
C PHE A 110 -7.34 -7.79 13.09
N ASP A 111 -7.47 -8.81 13.93
CA ASP A 111 -6.37 -9.33 14.74
C ASP A 111 -5.28 -10.06 13.94
N SER A 112 -5.49 -10.32 12.63
CA SER A 112 -4.46 -10.86 11.73
C SER A 112 -3.42 -9.80 11.35
N ILE A 113 -3.77 -8.53 11.44
CA ILE A 113 -2.85 -7.43 11.17
C ILE A 113 -1.80 -7.37 12.27
N HIS A 114 -0.53 -7.31 11.90
CA HIS A 114 0.57 -7.15 12.85
C HIS A 114 0.38 -5.92 13.73
N TYR A 115 0.82 -6.02 14.98
CA TYR A 115 0.73 -4.92 15.93
C TYR A 115 1.47 -3.67 15.42
N ARG A 116 2.62 -3.89 14.78
CA ARG A 116 3.43 -2.87 14.09
C ARG A 116 3.80 -3.37 12.71
N THR A 117 3.74 -2.48 11.72
CA THR A 117 4.19 -2.75 10.35
C THR A 117 5.00 -1.56 9.89
N THR A 118 6.26 -1.78 9.55
CA THR A 118 7.11 -0.73 8.96
C THR A 118 6.80 -0.65 7.47
N ILE A 119 6.39 0.53 7.02
CA ILE A 119 5.99 0.80 5.64
C ILE A 119 6.98 1.81 5.06
N ALA A 120 7.79 1.37 4.09
CA ALA A 120 8.55 2.30 3.26
C ALA A 120 7.55 2.99 2.31
N LEU A 121 7.40 4.30 2.46
CA LEU A 121 6.52 5.11 1.60
C LEU A 121 7.21 5.42 0.27
N VAL A 122 8.51 5.65 0.33
CA VAL A 122 9.39 5.86 -0.83
C VAL A 122 10.72 5.16 -0.59
N ASP A 123 11.38 4.78 -1.66
CA ASP A 123 12.71 4.16 -1.67
C ASP A 123 13.58 4.74 -2.80
N SER A 124 14.66 4.05 -3.18
CA SER A 124 15.59 4.51 -4.22
C SER A 124 15.02 4.53 -5.64
N VAL A 125 13.91 3.82 -5.87
CA VAL A 125 13.28 3.65 -7.20
C VAL A 125 11.80 4.08 -7.23
N SER A 126 11.28 4.54 -6.10
CA SER A 126 9.91 5.03 -5.95
C SER A 126 9.88 6.46 -5.44
N ARG A 127 8.84 7.18 -5.80
CA ARG A 127 8.64 8.56 -5.39
C ARG A 127 7.22 8.81 -4.89
N PHE A 128 7.02 9.95 -4.27
CA PHE A 128 5.72 10.48 -3.92
C PHE A 128 5.40 11.72 -4.76
N VAL A 129 4.16 11.85 -5.19
CA VAL A 129 3.61 13.07 -5.74
C VAL A 129 2.30 13.38 -5.03
N CYS A 130 2.15 14.60 -4.52
CA CYS A 130 0.90 14.99 -3.86
C CYS A 130 -0.26 14.92 -4.86
N PRO A 131 -1.33 14.17 -4.56
CA PRO A 131 -2.44 13.99 -5.50
C PRO A 131 -3.16 15.30 -5.84
N HIS A 132 -3.25 16.18 -4.88
CA HIS A 132 -3.68 17.57 -5.00
C HIS A 132 -3.18 18.35 -3.80
N GLN A 133 -2.46 19.44 -4.05
CA GLN A 133 -1.93 20.31 -3.01
C GLN A 133 -2.99 21.31 -2.55
N GLY A 134 -3.18 21.46 -1.24
CA GLY A 134 -4.12 22.41 -0.66
C GLY A 134 -4.36 22.19 0.82
N LYS A 135 -5.05 23.11 1.44
CA LYS A 135 -5.39 23.01 2.86
C LYS A 135 -6.50 21.99 3.09
N VAL A 136 -6.28 21.03 3.97
CA VAL A 136 -7.31 20.09 4.42
C VAL A 136 -8.41 20.86 5.17
N PHE A 137 -9.63 20.89 4.63
CA PHE A 137 -10.75 21.55 5.30
C PHE A 137 -11.59 20.58 6.13
N SER A 138 -11.46 19.29 5.88
CA SER A 138 -12.20 18.25 6.60
C SER A 138 -11.30 17.06 6.88
N LYS A 139 -10.99 16.87 8.16
CA LYS A 139 -10.02 15.89 8.64
C LYS A 139 -10.60 14.49 8.78
N PHE A 140 -9.73 13.52 8.83
CA PHE A 140 -10.03 12.14 9.22
C PHE A 140 -10.67 12.06 10.62
N GLY A 141 -11.48 11.04 10.88
CA GLY A 141 -12.06 10.74 12.19
C GLY A 141 -13.56 10.92 12.27
N ILE A 142 -14.09 11.09 13.48
CA ILE A 142 -15.53 11.22 13.71
C ILE A 142 -15.98 12.67 13.55
N ARG A 143 -16.96 12.88 12.66
CA ARG A 143 -17.58 14.17 12.39
C ARG A 143 -19.09 14.08 12.59
N ARG A 144 -19.62 14.86 13.56
CA ARG A 144 -21.07 14.88 13.86
C ARG A 144 -21.67 13.47 13.98
N GLY A 145 -20.95 12.57 14.68
CA GLY A 145 -21.38 11.18 14.89
C GLY A 145 -21.21 10.24 13.69
N ARG A 146 -20.59 10.68 12.59
CA ARG A 146 -20.29 9.86 11.40
C ARG A 146 -18.80 9.71 11.18
N ALA A 147 -18.38 8.51 10.81
CA ALA A 147 -17.00 8.24 10.44
C ALA A 147 -16.64 8.92 9.12
N HIS A 148 -15.47 9.57 9.10
CA HIS A 148 -14.81 10.08 7.91
C HIS A 148 -13.47 9.36 7.76
N THR A 149 -13.38 8.53 6.75
CA THR A 149 -12.29 7.57 6.54
C THR A 149 -11.11 8.14 5.75
N GLY A 150 -11.13 9.44 5.48
CA GLY A 150 -10.08 10.14 4.77
C GLY A 150 -9.98 11.60 5.17
N CYS A 151 -9.36 12.39 4.34
CA CYS A 151 -9.34 13.85 4.44
C CYS A 151 -9.87 14.47 3.14
N ASP A 152 -10.45 15.67 3.25
CA ASP A 152 -11.02 16.39 2.12
C ASP A 152 -10.19 17.64 1.82
N VAL A 153 -9.69 17.77 0.57
CA VAL A 153 -8.91 18.91 0.08
C VAL A 153 -9.70 19.61 -1.04
N PRO A 154 -10.07 20.90 -0.87
CA PRO A 154 -10.93 21.60 -1.81
C PRO A 154 -10.20 21.93 -3.11
N TYR A 155 -10.93 21.91 -4.22
CA TYR A 155 -10.46 22.31 -5.54
C TYR A 155 -11.63 22.74 -6.45
N PRO A 156 -11.39 23.48 -7.53
CA PRO A 156 -12.36 23.68 -8.61
C PRO A 156 -12.63 22.35 -9.34
N THR A 157 -13.86 22.15 -9.82
CA THR A 157 -14.18 21.02 -10.71
C THR A 157 -13.28 21.06 -11.97
N GLY A 158 -12.76 19.89 -12.37
CA GLY A 158 -11.86 19.77 -13.50
C GLY A 158 -10.37 19.87 -13.13
N THR A 159 -10.03 20.15 -11.87
CA THR A 159 -8.64 20.13 -11.38
C THR A 159 -8.02 18.75 -11.61
N PRO A 160 -6.81 18.64 -12.19
CA PRO A 160 -6.09 17.38 -12.31
C PRO A 160 -5.85 16.72 -10.95
N VAL A 161 -6.06 15.40 -10.87
CA VAL A 161 -5.75 14.56 -9.70
C VAL A 161 -4.72 13.54 -10.11
N PHE A 162 -3.63 13.46 -9.33
CA PHE A 162 -2.48 12.64 -9.64
C PHE A 162 -2.36 11.44 -8.70
N CYS A 163 -1.75 10.36 -9.19
CA CYS A 163 -1.40 9.20 -8.40
C CYS A 163 -0.34 9.56 -7.34
N ALA A 164 -0.56 9.17 -6.08
CA ALA A 164 0.34 9.52 -4.98
C ALA A 164 1.64 8.70 -4.99
N PHE A 165 1.57 7.41 -5.27
CA PHE A 165 2.69 6.46 -5.28
C PHE A 165 2.55 5.52 -6.47
N ASP A 166 3.65 4.87 -6.85
CA ASP A 166 3.60 3.80 -7.86
C ASP A 166 2.70 2.66 -7.39
N GLY A 167 1.92 2.08 -8.31
CA GLY A 167 1.03 0.99 -7.97
C GLY A 167 0.16 0.51 -9.11
N ARG A 168 -0.77 -0.37 -8.79
CA ARG A 168 -1.73 -0.93 -9.74
C ARG A 168 -3.14 -0.49 -9.40
N VAL A 169 -3.86 0.03 -10.37
CA VAL A 169 -5.26 0.42 -10.21
C VAL A 169 -6.09 -0.79 -9.87
N ARG A 170 -6.69 -0.83 -8.69
CA ARG A 170 -7.56 -1.93 -8.28
C ARG A 170 -9.00 -1.65 -8.66
N VAL A 171 -9.50 -0.46 -8.36
CA VAL A 171 -10.87 -0.06 -8.71
C VAL A 171 -10.83 1.26 -9.49
N SER A 172 -11.62 1.33 -10.55
CA SER A 172 -11.96 2.58 -11.24
C SER A 172 -13.43 2.50 -11.63
N ASP A 173 -14.33 2.83 -10.70
CA ASP A 173 -15.76 2.67 -10.91
C ASP A 173 -16.59 3.71 -10.15
N TRP A 174 -17.90 3.71 -10.40
CA TRP A 174 -18.87 4.51 -9.66
C TRP A 174 -19.27 3.82 -8.35
N HIS A 175 -19.23 4.58 -7.25
CA HIS A 175 -19.71 4.12 -5.96
C HIS A 175 -20.67 5.14 -5.33
N LYS A 176 -21.79 4.67 -4.78
CA LYS A 176 -22.85 5.53 -4.23
C LYS A 176 -22.35 6.56 -3.20
N GLY A 177 -21.34 6.21 -2.39
CA GLY A 177 -20.75 7.13 -1.40
C GLY A 177 -19.67 8.02 -2.00
N TYR A 178 -18.71 7.44 -2.68
CA TYR A 178 -17.51 8.11 -3.22
C TYR A 178 -17.71 8.79 -4.58
N GLY A 179 -18.82 8.50 -5.28
CA GLY A 179 -19.00 8.96 -6.67
C GLY A 179 -18.06 8.20 -7.60
N ASN A 180 -17.46 8.91 -8.56
CA ASN A 180 -16.36 8.35 -9.33
C ASN A 180 -15.16 8.15 -8.41
N LEU A 181 -14.74 6.89 -8.28
CA LEU A 181 -13.72 6.42 -7.34
C LEU A 181 -12.60 5.74 -8.10
N VAL A 182 -11.37 6.08 -7.77
CA VAL A 182 -10.16 5.32 -8.13
C VAL A 182 -9.54 4.80 -6.84
N ILE A 183 -9.17 3.52 -6.81
CA ILE A 183 -8.40 2.89 -5.73
C ILE A 183 -7.14 2.30 -6.36
N ILE A 184 -5.99 2.65 -5.79
CA ILE A 184 -4.69 2.15 -6.24
C ILE A 184 -4.05 1.38 -5.10
N ARG A 185 -3.60 0.16 -5.39
CA ARG A 185 -2.80 -0.65 -4.47
C ARG A 185 -1.32 -0.45 -4.79
N HIS A 186 -0.53 -0.21 -3.75
CA HIS A 186 0.89 0.10 -3.83
C HIS A 186 1.74 -1.08 -3.34
N GLU A 187 2.99 -1.14 -3.77
CA GLU A 187 3.93 -2.22 -3.44
C GLU A 187 4.19 -2.38 -1.93
N ASN A 188 4.03 -1.32 -1.16
CA ASN A 188 4.18 -1.33 0.29
C ASN A 188 2.93 -1.83 1.04
N GLY A 189 1.91 -2.32 0.31
CA GLY A 189 0.66 -2.83 0.86
C GLY A 189 -0.38 -1.77 1.22
N LEU A 190 -0.09 -0.49 1.00
CA LEU A 190 -1.08 0.56 1.13
C LEU A 190 -2.06 0.56 -0.04
N GLU A 191 -3.27 1.04 0.21
CA GLU A 191 -4.20 1.47 -0.82
C GLU A 191 -4.52 2.95 -0.63
N THR A 192 -4.50 3.71 -1.73
CA THR A 192 -4.97 5.09 -1.76
C THR A 192 -6.27 5.20 -2.52
N PHE A 193 -7.16 6.04 -2.02
CA PHE A 193 -8.50 6.24 -2.54
C PHE A 193 -8.65 7.69 -3.00
N TYR A 194 -9.22 7.87 -4.18
CA TYR A 194 -9.45 9.16 -4.80
C TYR A 194 -10.93 9.27 -5.17
N GLY A 195 -11.70 9.91 -4.27
CA GLY A 195 -13.14 10.02 -4.40
C GLY A 195 -13.63 11.35 -4.97
N HIS A 196 -14.91 11.38 -5.29
CA HIS A 196 -15.68 12.53 -5.79
C HIS A 196 -15.20 13.10 -7.14
N LEU A 197 -14.46 12.30 -7.92
CA LEU A 197 -13.94 12.71 -9.21
C LEU A 197 -15.08 13.02 -10.19
N SER A 198 -14.85 13.99 -11.10
CA SER A 198 -15.74 14.22 -12.25
C SER A 198 -15.49 13.23 -13.39
N ARG A 199 -14.22 12.80 -13.55
CA ARG A 199 -13.77 11.85 -14.57
C ARG A 199 -12.67 10.96 -14.02
N ARG A 200 -12.65 9.73 -14.45
CA ARG A 200 -11.59 8.74 -14.19
C ARG A 200 -10.86 8.51 -15.51
N ASP A 201 -9.54 8.57 -15.46
CA ASP A 201 -8.67 8.46 -16.65
C ASP A 201 -7.85 7.17 -16.68
N VAL A 202 -8.11 6.27 -15.72
CA VAL A 202 -7.42 4.97 -15.55
C VAL A 202 -8.43 3.83 -15.44
N THR A 203 -7.97 2.61 -15.73
CA THR A 203 -8.80 1.39 -15.70
C THR A 203 -8.25 0.37 -14.70
N PRO A 204 -9.10 -0.52 -14.14
CA PRO A 204 -8.64 -1.62 -13.29
C PRO A 204 -7.56 -2.46 -13.97
N GLY A 205 -6.56 -2.86 -13.20
CA GLY A 205 -5.40 -3.61 -13.68
C GLY A 205 -4.26 -2.76 -14.26
N GLN A 206 -4.50 -1.48 -14.58
CA GLN A 206 -3.49 -0.58 -15.12
C GLN A 206 -2.41 -0.26 -14.06
N TRP A 207 -1.14 -0.34 -14.46
CA TRP A 207 -0.03 0.19 -13.68
C TRP A 207 0.06 1.70 -13.85
N VAL A 208 0.31 2.41 -12.75
CA VAL A 208 0.46 3.86 -12.70
C VAL A 208 1.65 4.24 -11.83
N HIS A 209 2.33 5.30 -12.23
CA HIS A 209 3.43 5.89 -11.47
C HIS A 209 2.97 7.09 -10.65
N ALA A 210 3.70 7.40 -9.59
CA ALA A 210 3.49 8.63 -8.84
C ALA A 210 3.57 9.85 -9.78
N GLY A 211 2.51 10.66 -9.79
CA GLY A 211 2.37 11.82 -10.67
C GLY A 211 1.65 11.54 -11.98
N ASP A 212 1.25 10.31 -12.27
CA ASP A 212 0.37 10.05 -13.42
C ASP A 212 -1.01 10.65 -13.18
N LEU A 213 -1.59 11.24 -14.22
CA LEU A 213 -2.96 11.75 -14.18
C LEU A 213 -3.93 10.57 -14.08
N ILE A 214 -4.70 10.51 -13.00
CA ILE A 214 -5.67 9.42 -12.77
C ILE A 214 -7.13 9.86 -12.94
N GLY A 215 -7.36 11.17 -13.03
CA GLY A 215 -8.69 11.71 -13.22
C GLY A 215 -8.78 13.21 -13.00
N LEU A 216 -9.98 13.71 -13.06
CA LEU A 216 -10.27 15.14 -12.81
C LEU A 216 -11.16 15.28 -11.58
N GLY A 217 -10.87 16.30 -10.79
CA GLY A 217 -11.62 16.66 -9.61
C GLY A 217 -13.07 17.02 -9.89
N GLY A 218 -13.96 16.74 -8.95
CA GLY A 218 -15.38 16.97 -9.07
C GLY A 218 -16.10 17.03 -7.73
N SER A 219 -17.41 16.76 -7.78
CA SER A 219 -18.31 16.71 -6.63
C SER A 219 -19.34 15.59 -6.80
N THR A 220 -18.91 14.41 -7.24
CA THR A 220 -19.82 13.29 -7.51
C THR A 220 -20.06 12.44 -6.24
N GLY A 221 -21.11 11.63 -6.25
CA GLY A 221 -21.48 10.79 -5.10
C GLY A 221 -22.06 11.61 -3.95
N ARG A 222 -21.63 11.30 -2.71
CA ARG A 222 -22.11 11.99 -1.49
C ARG A 222 -21.19 13.17 -1.15
N SER A 223 -21.08 14.14 -2.05
CA SER A 223 -20.31 15.36 -1.88
C SER A 223 -21.21 16.58 -1.80
N THR A 224 -20.81 17.59 -1.03
CA THR A 224 -21.53 18.88 -0.90
C THR A 224 -20.88 20.02 -1.69
N GLY A 225 -19.76 19.76 -2.33
CA GLY A 225 -19.02 20.74 -3.14
C GLY A 225 -17.71 20.14 -3.66
N PRO A 226 -17.05 20.75 -4.64
CA PRO A 226 -15.87 20.18 -5.28
C PRO A 226 -14.70 20.05 -4.30
N HIS A 227 -14.23 18.81 -4.08
CA HIS A 227 -13.05 18.47 -3.27
C HIS A 227 -12.53 17.07 -3.61
N LEU A 228 -11.25 16.86 -3.38
CA LEU A 228 -10.67 15.53 -3.33
C LEU A 228 -10.97 14.91 -1.97
N HIS A 229 -11.67 13.78 -1.95
CA HIS A 229 -11.69 12.89 -0.80
C HIS A 229 -10.56 11.88 -0.95
N PHE A 230 -9.55 11.97 -0.09
CA PHE A 230 -8.38 11.12 -0.13
C PHE A 230 -8.30 10.23 1.11
N GLU A 231 -8.10 8.91 0.89
CA GLU A 231 -7.90 7.97 1.98
C GLU A 231 -6.59 7.21 1.81
N THR A 232 -6.03 6.81 2.94
CA THR A 232 -4.96 5.83 3.05
C THR A 232 -5.48 4.62 3.82
N ARG A 233 -5.31 3.43 3.27
CA ARG A 233 -5.73 2.19 3.90
C ARG A 233 -4.62 1.16 3.89
N TYR A 234 -4.63 0.33 4.92
CA TYR A 234 -3.83 -0.88 4.99
C TYR A 234 -4.74 -2.07 5.28
N ARG A 235 -4.74 -3.06 4.39
CA ARG A 235 -5.64 -4.22 4.45
C ARG A 235 -7.11 -3.84 4.72
N GLY A 236 -7.60 -2.85 3.97
CA GLY A 236 -8.98 -2.35 4.04
C GLY A 236 -9.30 -1.42 5.20
N HIS A 237 -8.39 -1.23 6.15
CA HIS A 237 -8.58 -0.36 7.32
C HIS A 237 -7.96 1.01 7.08
N ALA A 238 -8.77 2.05 7.23
CA ALA A 238 -8.34 3.43 7.02
C ALA A 238 -7.56 3.97 8.23
N PHE A 239 -6.57 4.80 7.95
CA PHE A 239 -5.87 5.63 8.92
C PHE A 239 -5.73 7.06 8.38
N ASP A 240 -5.39 8.01 9.24
CA ASP A 240 -5.33 9.42 8.89
C ASP A 240 -4.25 9.72 7.84
N PRO A 241 -4.63 10.19 6.63
CA PRO A 241 -3.67 10.53 5.59
C PRO A 241 -2.69 11.64 5.97
N GLU A 242 -3.10 12.56 6.87
CA GLU A 242 -2.24 13.66 7.34
C GLU A 242 -1.06 13.16 8.19
N TRP A 243 -1.02 11.89 8.59
CA TRP A 243 0.15 11.32 9.28
C TRP A 243 1.32 11.07 8.34
N ILE A 244 1.05 10.87 7.05
CA ILE A 244 2.09 10.60 6.05
C ILE A 244 2.21 11.73 5.02
N VAL A 245 1.14 12.47 4.73
CA VAL A 245 1.11 13.53 3.72
C VAL A 245 0.89 14.89 4.39
N ASP A 246 1.72 15.86 4.04
CA ASP A 246 1.46 17.27 4.25
C ASP A 246 0.86 17.85 2.96
N PHE A 247 -0.45 18.03 2.96
CA PHE A 247 -1.16 18.52 1.78
C PHE A 247 -0.91 20.00 1.49
N GLU A 248 -0.58 20.82 2.50
CA GLU A 248 -0.30 22.24 2.30
C GLU A 248 1.04 22.45 1.59
N SER A 249 2.08 21.72 2.01
CA SER A 249 3.38 21.74 1.34
C SER A 249 3.46 20.85 0.10
N GLY A 250 2.55 19.87 -0.01
CA GLY A 250 2.57 18.86 -1.08
C GLY A 250 3.68 17.82 -0.93
N THR A 251 4.16 17.56 0.29
CA THR A 251 5.29 16.69 0.58
C THR A 251 4.92 15.53 1.51
N LEU A 252 5.74 14.49 1.55
CA LEU A 252 5.66 13.48 2.61
C LEU A 252 6.22 14.05 3.91
N ARG A 253 5.59 13.68 5.03
CA ARG A 253 6.12 14.00 6.36
C ARG A 253 7.29 13.10 6.76
N ARG A 254 7.40 11.91 6.12
CA ARG A 254 8.45 10.91 6.36
C ARG A 254 8.58 9.95 5.20
N ASN A 255 9.74 9.34 5.04
CA ASN A 255 9.98 8.32 4.01
C ASN A 255 9.58 6.91 4.49
N VAL A 256 9.63 6.68 5.79
CA VAL A 256 9.25 5.42 6.43
C VAL A 256 8.19 5.69 7.48
N PHE A 257 7.12 4.93 7.48
CA PHE A 257 6.01 5.05 8.42
C PHE A 257 5.82 3.77 9.22
N VAL A 258 5.80 3.87 10.55
CA VAL A 258 5.47 2.76 11.43
C VAL A 258 3.98 2.77 11.69
N LEU A 259 3.27 1.94 10.96
CA LEU A 259 1.84 1.74 11.14
C LEU A 259 1.61 0.83 12.36
N LYS A 260 1.01 1.38 13.41
CA LYS A 260 0.53 0.59 14.56
C LYS A 260 -0.92 0.15 14.28
N ARG A 261 -1.29 -1.09 14.63
CA ARG A 261 -2.66 -1.59 14.45
C ARG A 261 -3.71 -0.68 15.13
N SER A 262 -3.35 -0.04 16.24
CA SER A 262 -4.21 0.94 16.93
C SER A 262 -4.52 2.20 16.10
N TYR A 263 -3.74 2.48 15.06
CA TYR A 263 -3.97 3.61 14.16
C TYR A 263 -5.09 3.33 13.15
N LEU A 264 -5.38 2.07 12.89
CA LEU A 264 -6.37 1.61 11.91
C LEU A 264 -7.81 1.77 12.44
N SER A 265 -8.13 2.95 12.94
CA SER A 265 -9.44 3.26 13.49
C SER A 265 -9.75 4.75 13.33
N VAL A 266 -10.96 5.05 12.90
CA VAL A 266 -11.48 6.43 12.85
C VAL A 266 -11.57 7.11 14.22
N TYR A 267 -11.40 6.36 15.30
CA TYR A 267 -11.33 6.87 16.67
C TYR A 267 -9.89 7.15 17.13
N SER A 268 -8.90 6.76 16.34
CA SER A 268 -7.51 7.02 16.69
C SER A 268 -7.22 8.52 16.68
N LYS A 269 -6.66 9.02 17.77
CA LYS A 269 -6.25 10.42 17.93
C LYS A 269 -4.74 10.56 18.02
N HIS A 270 -4.02 9.46 17.93
CA HIS A 270 -2.58 9.47 18.06
C HIS A 270 -1.96 10.01 16.76
N VAL A 271 -1.26 11.12 16.89
CA VAL A 271 -0.43 11.69 15.83
C VAL A 271 1.01 11.35 16.21
N PRO A 272 1.74 10.55 15.41
CA PRO A 272 3.16 10.32 15.66
C PRO A 272 3.89 11.66 15.48
N GLN A 273 4.38 12.27 16.58
CA GLN A 273 4.89 13.66 16.54
C GLN A 273 6.39 13.78 16.67
N SER A 274 7.16 12.72 16.95
CA SER A 274 8.57 12.89 17.25
C SER A 274 9.52 12.06 16.39
N ILE A 275 10.66 12.66 16.11
CA ILE A 275 11.88 12.03 15.58
C ILE A 275 12.31 10.87 16.49
N ASP A 276 12.02 10.93 17.79
CA ASP A 276 12.29 9.88 18.78
C ASP A 276 11.53 8.58 18.46
N GLU A 277 10.37 8.63 17.79
CA GLU A 277 9.69 7.43 17.29
C GLU A 277 10.44 6.80 16.10
N GLU A 278 11.20 7.57 15.31
CA GLU A 278 12.08 7.05 14.26
C GLU A 278 13.33 6.39 14.87
N GLU A 279 13.90 6.91 15.95
CA GLU A 279 14.98 6.27 16.70
C GLU A 279 14.49 4.99 17.42
N GLU A 280 13.26 4.96 17.93
CA GLU A 280 12.62 3.73 18.45
C GLU A 280 12.46 2.67 17.33
N ILE A 281 12.37 3.07 16.07
CA ILE A 281 12.33 2.14 14.93
C ILE A 281 13.67 1.41 14.76
N TYR A 282 14.78 2.12 14.97
CA TYR A 282 16.12 1.54 14.91
C TYR A 282 16.54 0.85 16.22
N MET A 283 15.90 1.22 17.33
CA MET A 283 16.09 0.55 18.61
C MET A 283 15.35 -0.79 18.61
N SER A 284 16.04 -1.77 18.09
CA SER A 284 15.82 -3.18 18.33
C SER A 284 14.91 -3.92 17.35
N GLU A 285 15.52 -4.39 16.28
CA GLU A 285 15.09 -5.63 15.61
C GLU A 285 14.79 -6.74 16.65
N GLU A 286 15.42 -6.72 17.80
CA GLU A 286 15.22 -7.62 18.92
C GLU A 286 13.86 -7.43 19.61
N HIS A 287 13.41 -6.18 19.83
CA HIS A 287 12.07 -5.92 20.36
C HIS A 287 10.95 -6.23 19.34
N ILE A 288 11.18 -5.94 18.07
CA ILE A 288 10.24 -6.32 17.00
C ILE A 288 10.13 -7.84 16.93
N ARG A 289 11.24 -8.56 16.95
CA ARG A 289 11.28 -10.03 16.93
C ARG A 289 10.63 -10.63 18.18
N ALA A 290 10.90 -10.07 19.37
CA ALA A 290 10.29 -10.52 20.62
C ALA A 290 8.77 -10.29 20.63
N GLU A 291 8.31 -9.17 20.09
CA GLU A 291 6.87 -8.88 19.99
C GLU A 291 6.19 -9.76 18.93
N GLU A 292 6.83 -10.01 17.78
CA GLU A 292 6.34 -10.94 16.77
C GLU A 292 6.25 -12.38 17.34
N GLU A 293 7.26 -12.81 18.09
CA GLU A 293 7.21 -14.11 18.79
C GLU A 293 6.08 -14.16 19.83
N ARG A 294 5.86 -13.07 20.57
CA ARG A 294 4.75 -12.96 21.52
C ARG A 294 3.41 -13.09 20.81
N ILE A 295 3.23 -12.34 19.71
CA ILE A 295 2.02 -12.38 18.89
C ILE A 295 1.84 -13.76 18.26
N ALA A 296 2.92 -14.38 17.76
CA ALA A 296 2.87 -15.73 17.20
C ALA A 296 2.45 -16.76 18.25
N LYS A 297 2.98 -16.65 19.48
CA LYS A 297 2.57 -17.50 20.63
C LYS A 297 1.11 -17.26 21.01
N GLU A 298 0.65 -16.01 21.05
CA GLU A 298 -0.75 -15.68 21.31
C GLU A 298 -1.67 -16.25 20.22
N ARG A 299 -1.28 -16.14 18.93
CA ARG A 299 -2.04 -16.74 17.82
C ARG A 299 -2.07 -18.26 17.89
N ALA A 300 -0.95 -18.89 18.19
CA ALA A 300 -0.89 -20.35 18.38
C ALA A 300 -1.76 -20.83 19.56
N ALA A 301 -1.91 -20.00 20.58
CA ALA A 301 -2.79 -20.27 21.72
C ALA A 301 -4.29 -20.04 21.42
N MET A 302 -4.62 -19.32 20.33
CA MET A 302 -6.01 -19.08 19.94
C MET A 302 -6.67 -20.36 19.45
N LYS A 303 -7.78 -20.73 20.07
CA LYS A 303 -8.56 -21.90 19.66
C LYS A 303 -9.86 -21.46 19.02
N TYR A 304 -10.18 -22.11 17.90
CA TYR A 304 -11.40 -21.88 17.15
C TYR A 304 -12.25 -23.15 17.12
N HIS A 305 -13.56 -22.95 17.06
CA HIS A 305 -14.53 -23.99 16.86
C HIS A 305 -15.37 -23.69 15.62
N THR A 306 -15.50 -24.66 14.71
CA THR A 306 -16.44 -24.57 13.58
C THR A 306 -17.75 -25.15 14.03
N ILE A 307 -18.81 -24.33 13.97
CA ILE A 307 -20.15 -24.70 14.42
C ILE A 307 -20.69 -25.83 13.56
N ARG A 308 -21.19 -26.87 14.23
CA ARG A 308 -21.81 -28.05 13.64
C ARG A 308 -23.29 -28.13 14.03
N SER A 309 -24.03 -28.98 13.36
CA SER A 309 -25.43 -29.26 13.72
C SER A 309 -25.53 -29.77 15.17
N GLY A 310 -26.42 -29.20 15.97
CA GLY A 310 -26.58 -29.51 17.40
C GLY A 310 -25.69 -28.74 18.36
N ASP A 311 -24.77 -27.91 17.87
CA ASP A 311 -23.93 -27.09 18.74
C ASP A 311 -24.77 -25.97 19.40
N THR A 312 -24.47 -25.74 20.67
CA THR A 312 -24.95 -24.60 21.44
C THR A 312 -23.79 -23.85 22.06
N LEU A 313 -23.94 -22.56 22.32
CA LEU A 313 -22.85 -21.76 22.95
C LEU A 313 -22.46 -22.34 24.32
N SER A 314 -23.41 -22.84 25.08
CA SER A 314 -23.14 -23.48 26.38
C SER A 314 -22.36 -24.80 26.22
N GLY A 315 -22.74 -25.64 25.26
CA GLY A 315 -22.03 -26.88 24.95
C GLY A 315 -20.61 -26.63 24.48
N ILE A 316 -20.43 -25.64 23.59
CA ILE A 316 -19.09 -25.21 23.11
C ILE A 316 -18.27 -24.66 24.29
N ALA A 317 -18.86 -23.81 25.14
CA ALA A 317 -18.17 -23.26 26.30
C ALA A 317 -17.68 -24.36 27.25
N HIS A 318 -18.53 -25.33 27.55
CA HIS A 318 -18.16 -26.50 28.37
C HIS A 318 -17.04 -27.31 27.72
N LYS A 319 -17.15 -27.61 26.42
CA LYS A 319 -16.16 -28.39 25.67
C LYS A 319 -14.75 -27.79 25.72
N TYR A 320 -14.66 -26.45 25.70
CA TYR A 320 -13.38 -25.74 25.69
C TYR A 320 -12.96 -25.19 27.05
N GLY A 321 -13.70 -25.50 28.13
CA GLY A 321 -13.41 -25.01 29.48
C GLY A 321 -13.43 -23.50 29.58
N THR A 322 -14.43 -22.86 28.96
CA THR A 322 -14.60 -21.41 28.95
C THR A 322 -16.07 -21.06 29.31
N THR A 323 -16.45 -19.81 29.20
CA THR A 323 -17.82 -19.35 29.45
C THR A 323 -18.46 -18.79 28.18
N VAL A 324 -19.81 -18.83 28.11
CA VAL A 324 -20.57 -18.22 27.03
C VAL A 324 -20.24 -16.72 26.90
N SER A 325 -20.13 -16.01 28.04
CA SER A 325 -19.76 -14.61 28.07
C SER A 325 -18.40 -14.37 27.44
N ARG A 326 -17.40 -15.23 27.74
CA ARG A 326 -16.06 -15.14 27.16
C ARG A 326 -16.07 -15.42 25.66
N ILE A 327 -16.82 -16.42 25.19
CA ILE A 327 -16.96 -16.68 23.74
C ILE A 327 -17.60 -15.46 23.07
N CYS A 328 -18.64 -14.86 23.64
CA CYS A 328 -19.28 -13.67 23.07
C CYS A 328 -18.30 -12.46 23.03
N SER A 329 -17.48 -12.26 24.06
CA SER A 329 -16.50 -11.16 24.09
C SER A 329 -15.37 -11.34 23.06
N LEU A 330 -15.03 -12.58 22.69
CA LEU A 330 -14.03 -12.90 21.68
C LEU A 330 -14.53 -12.83 20.24
N ASN A 331 -15.86 -12.69 20.04
CA ASN A 331 -16.49 -12.72 18.73
C ASN A 331 -17.47 -11.56 18.58
N SER A 332 -17.07 -10.53 17.88
CA SER A 332 -17.91 -9.35 17.64
C SER A 332 -19.24 -9.75 17.00
N GLY A 333 -20.34 -9.19 17.52
CA GLY A 333 -21.70 -9.47 17.06
C GLY A 333 -22.31 -10.80 17.55
N LEU A 334 -21.59 -11.61 18.33
CA LEU A 334 -22.13 -12.81 18.95
C LEU A 334 -22.72 -12.49 20.33
N LYS A 335 -23.99 -12.83 20.53
CA LYS A 335 -24.72 -12.67 21.81
C LYS A 335 -25.13 -14.06 22.33
N PRO A 336 -25.38 -14.23 23.63
CA PRO A 336 -25.83 -15.51 24.20
C PRO A 336 -27.06 -16.08 23.51
N THR A 337 -27.90 -15.21 22.96
CA THR A 337 -29.15 -15.57 22.25
C THR A 337 -28.99 -15.71 20.74
N THR A 338 -27.77 -15.53 20.21
CA THR A 338 -27.52 -15.60 18.76
C THR A 338 -27.72 -17.02 18.26
N ILE A 339 -28.49 -17.17 17.19
CA ILE A 339 -28.64 -18.45 16.48
C ILE A 339 -27.32 -18.75 15.79
N LEU A 340 -26.74 -19.93 16.06
CA LEU A 340 -25.47 -20.35 15.52
C LEU A 340 -25.64 -20.87 14.09
N SER A 341 -24.94 -20.23 13.15
CA SER A 341 -24.95 -20.72 11.76
C SER A 341 -23.91 -21.84 11.60
N ILE A 342 -24.37 -23.00 11.08
CA ILE A 342 -23.49 -24.14 10.78
C ILE A 342 -22.39 -23.72 9.81
N GLY A 343 -21.16 -24.17 10.06
CA GLY A 343 -19.98 -23.79 9.27
C GLY A 343 -19.30 -22.50 9.72
N ARG A 344 -19.94 -21.65 10.52
CA ARG A 344 -19.29 -20.46 11.08
C ARG A 344 -18.18 -20.86 12.05
N LYS A 345 -17.02 -20.23 11.90
CA LYS A 345 -15.88 -20.40 12.80
C LYS A 345 -15.93 -19.33 13.89
N ILE A 346 -15.91 -19.74 15.14
CA ILE A 346 -15.90 -18.83 16.30
C ILE A 346 -14.67 -19.07 17.16
N ARG A 347 -14.09 -18.00 17.73
CA ARG A 347 -12.98 -18.08 18.66
C ARG A 347 -13.49 -18.51 20.03
N VAL A 348 -12.82 -19.50 20.65
CA VAL A 348 -13.23 -20.07 21.95
C VAL A 348 -12.20 -19.87 23.06
N LYS A 349 -10.94 -19.57 22.69
CA LYS A 349 -9.83 -19.12 23.56
C LYS A 349 -8.97 -18.11 22.88
#